data_a9b09d516975d846b321d37fadd31602
#
_entry.id   a9b09d516975d846b321d37fadd31602
#
_cell.length_a   1.000
_cell.length_b   1.000
_cell.length_c   1.000
_cell.angle_alpha   90.00
_cell.angle_beta   90.00
_cell.angle_gamma   90.00
#
_symmetry.space_group_name_H-M   'P 1'
#
loop_
_entity.id
_entity.type
_entity.pdbx_description
1 polymer ?
#
loop_
_entity_poly.entity_id
_entity_poly.type
_entity_poly.pdbx_seq_one_letter_code
_entity_poly.pdbx_strand_id
1 'polypeptide(L)'
;MAISHSAPGSGTHRSVNAIVVGGGPCGLAVVGNLLEQHPHDHLLWVDPVFTAGRIGDQYREVPSNTKVELFINFATAIAPFRRILEFSSEPDALTALRKLPQNQGCQLKYAADLCLMLTEGIVRHFGNVEQHYGRVTGAAFNKQTGLWTAVLDGNQRAIAPSLILCTGSKPAVDMLPALKKISMGPKMISLDTALNPSLLAKNVKTDGMVAVIGSSHSAILVLMNLYALCQTTHPSLRIKWFTRCKDLRYAKYMDGWILYDNTGLKGQVAQWAQEHLNENEFDKSPVSKVMTKFWLTPDVEEDRYQAELPSCTHIIQAIGYKRDTLPELTITASIGAKPEPLTAQHDDLTGRFFTSLAEDSGKRLYLPGLFGAGIAFPECVTDPMGNVERAVGLWKFMRFLKQAVPDWVNSPESV
;
A
#
# COMPACT_ATOMS: atom_id res chain seq x y z
N MET A 1 -22.50 1.42 57.13
CA MET A 1 -22.34 2.02 55.80
C MET A 1 -21.82 0.95 54.87
N ALA A 2 -22.66 0.45 53.97
CA ALA A 2 -22.28 -0.59 53.02
C ALA A 2 -21.74 0.11 51.76
N ILE A 3 -20.47 -0.22 51.42
CA ILE A 3 -19.82 0.24 50.18
C ILE A 3 -20.33 -0.63 49.04
N SER A 4 -21.19 -0.08 48.18
CA SER A 4 -21.64 -0.75 46.96
C SER A 4 -20.49 -0.75 45.97
N HIS A 5 -19.94 -1.92 45.67
CA HIS A 5 -19.08 -2.12 44.50
C HIS A 5 -19.97 -2.05 43.24
N SER A 6 -19.85 -0.95 42.50
CA SER A 6 -20.39 -0.87 41.16
C SER A 6 -19.62 -1.84 40.24
N ALA A 7 -20.35 -2.70 39.55
CA ALA A 7 -19.83 -3.58 38.51
C ALA A 7 -19.10 -2.78 37.41
N PRO A 8 -18.04 -3.32 36.77
CA PRO A 8 -17.36 -2.65 35.68
C PRO A 8 -18.35 -2.43 34.53
N GLY A 9 -18.41 -1.17 34.06
CA GLY A 9 -19.35 -0.70 33.06
C GLY A 9 -19.42 -1.59 31.82
N SER A 10 -20.64 -1.89 31.41
CA SER A 10 -20.97 -2.54 30.14
C SER A 10 -20.48 -1.63 28.99
N GLY A 11 -19.30 -1.92 28.45
CA GLY A 11 -18.84 -1.30 27.23
C GLY A 11 -19.90 -1.51 26.14
N THR A 12 -20.40 -0.44 25.55
CA THR A 12 -21.36 -0.51 24.46
C THR A 12 -20.74 -1.26 23.28
N HIS A 13 -21.18 -2.49 23.06
CA HIS A 13 -20.80 -3.27 21.89
C HIS A 13 -21.58 -2.74 20.68
N ARG A 14 -20.86 -2.32 19.63
CA ARG A 14 -21.47 -1.97 18.34
C ARG A 14 -21.59 -3.25 17.51
N SER A 15 -22.78 -3.55 17.01
CA SER A 15 -23.01 -4.66 16.08
C SER A 15 -23.20 -4.10 14.67
N VAL A 16 -22.40 -4.57 13.71
CA VAL A 16 -22.42 -4.14 12.30
C VAL A 16 -22.32 -5.36 11.38
N ASN A 17 -22.56 -5.18 10.07
CA ASN A 17 -22.45 -6.26 9.08
C ASN A 17 -21.00 -6.52 8.67
N ALA A 18 -20.17 -5.47 8.62
CA ALA A 18 -18.76 -5.63 8.33
C ALA A 18 -17.91 -4.53 9.00
N ILE A 19 -16.66 -4.91 9.37
CA ILE A 19 -15.64 -3.98 9.84
C ILE A 19 -14.56 -3.92 8.78
N VAL A 20 -14.32 -2.72 8.22
CA VAL A 20 -13.27 -2.46 7.23
C VAL A 20 -12.14 -1.67 7.88
N VAL A 21 -10.93 -2.23 7.85
CA VAL A 21 -9.73 -1.65 8.50
C VAL A 21 -8.82 -1.04 7.46
N GLY A 22 -8.73 0.29 7.43
CA GLY A 22 -7.92 1.10 6.54
C GLY A 22 -8.74 2.03 5.65
N GLY A 23 -8.40 3.33 5.66
CA GLY A 23 -9.03 4.42 4.88
C GLY A 23 -8.27 4.79 3.60
N GLY A 24 -7.34 3.94 3.16
CA GLY A 24 -6.65 4.11 1.88
C GLY A 24 -7.50 3.71 0.67
N PRO A 25 -6.96 3.80 -0.56
CA PRO A 25 -7.72 3.52 -1.80
C PRO A 25 -8.37 2.14 -1.84
N CYS A 26 -7.74 1.13 -1.23
CA CYS A 26 -8.33 -0.21 -1.17
C CYS A 26 -9.49 -0.29 -0.19
N GLY A 27 -9.36 0.27 1.02
CA GLY A 27 -10.46 0.31 1.99
C GLY A 27 -11.67 1.06 1.44
N LEU A 28 -11.44 2.20 0.77
CA LEU A 28 -12.47 2.92 0.03
C LEU A 28 -13.17 2.03 -1.01
N ALA A 29 -12.39 1.29 -1.81
CA ALA A 29 -12.95 0.38 -2.81
C ALA A 29 -13.72 -0.79 -2.18
N VAL A 30 -13.25 -1.33 -1.03
CA VAL A 30 -13.98 -2.37 -0.27
C VAL A 30 -15.33 -1.85 0.21
N VAL A 31 -15.36 -0.69 0.89
CA VAL A 31 -16.61 -0.08 1.35
C VAL A 31 -17.56 0.15 0.19
N GLY A 32 -17.07 0.70 -0.94
CA GLY A 32 -17.88 0.91 -2.13
C GLY A 32 -18.46 -0.38 -2.71
N ASN A 33 -17.66 -1.46 -2.78
CA ASN A 33 -18.14 -2.75 -3.30
C ASN A 33 -19.11 -3.46 -2.33
N LEU A 34 -18.93 -3.34 -1.01
CA LEU A 34 -19.90 -3.83 -0.03
C LEU A 34 -21.25 -3.13 -0.19
N LEU A 35 -21.26 -1.81 -0.34
CA LEU A 35 -22.47 -1.02 -0.60
C LEU A 35 -23.10 -1.35 -1.97
N GLU A 36 -22.31 -1.72 -2.99
CA GLU A 36 -22.81 -2.19 -4.29
C GLU A 36 -23.61 -3.49 -4.15
N GLN A 37 -23.14 -4.41 -3.29
CA GLN A 37 -23.81 -5.71 -3.06
C GLN A 37 -24.98 -5.58 -2.08
N HIS A 38 -24.78 -4.89 -0.97
CA HIS A 38 -25.74 -4.75 0.13
C HIS A 38 -25.84 -3.28 0.58
N PRO A 39 -26.62 -2.44 -0.12
CA PRO A 39 -26.65 -1.00 0.11
C PRO A 39 -27.21 -0.57 1.49
N HIS A 40 -27.82 -1.49 2.21
CA HIS A 40 -28.41 -1.23 3.54
C HIS A 40 -27.61 -1.81 4.71
N ASP A 41 -26.51 -2.52 4.45
CA ASP A 41 -25.67 -3.08 5.48
C ASP A 41 -24.97 -1.98 6.29
N HIS A 42 -24.98 -2.13 7.62
CA HIS A 42 -24.23 -1.25 8.50
C HIS A 42 -22.75 -1.61 8.46
N LEU A 43 -21.92 -0.66 8.07
CA LEU A 43 -20.49 -0.83 7.95
C LEU A 43 -19.75 0.06 8.96
N LEU A 44 -18.80 -0.52 9.69
CA LEU A 44 -17.84 0.23 10.48
C LEU A 44 -16.52 0.34 9.70
N TRP A 45 -16.15 1.55 9.32
CA TRP A 45 -14.92 1.85 8.59
C TRP A 45 -13.92 2.51 9.50
N VAL A 46 -12.77 1.85 9.75
CA VAL A 46 -11.79 2.24 10.77
C VAL A 46 -10.50 2.69 10.11
N ASP A 47 -10.08 3.92 10.37
CA ASP A 47 -8.77 4.45 9.96
C ASP A 47 -8.37 5.59 10.89
N PRO A 48 -7.10 5.77 11.24
CA PRO A 48 -6.71 6.83 12.17
C PRO A 48 -6.94 8.25 11.64
N VAL A 49 -6.94 8.47 10.30
CA VAL A 49 -6.90 9.83 9.73
C VAL A 49 -7.75 10.04 8.47
N PHE A 50 -8.12 9.02 7.74
CA PHE A 50 -8.90 9.08 6.49
C PHE A 50 -8.34 10.06 5.43
N THR A 51 -7.04 10.07 5.23
CA THR A 51 -6.33 10.97 4.31
C THR A 51 -6.04 10.33 2.94
N ALA A 52 -6.82 9.35 2.52
CA ALA A 52 -6.57 8.49 1.36
C ALA A 52 -5.30 7.63 1.52
N GLY A 53 -4.91 7.32 2.77
CA GLY A 53 -3.72 6.57 3.11
C GLY A 53 -2.43 7.22 2.58
N ARG A 54 -1.39 6.42 2.33
CA ARG A 54 -0.07 6.95 1.97
C ARG A 54 -0.03 7.79 0.69
N ILE A 55 -0.95 7.58 -0.26
CA ILE A 55 -0.98 8.44 -1.46
C ILE A 55 -1.35 9.88 -1.13
N GLY A 56 -2.19 10.09 -0.13
CA GLY A 56 -2.55 11.41 0.35
C GLY A 56 -1.55 12.00 1.34
N ASP A 57 -0.99 11.16 2.23
CA ASP A 57 -0.07 11.60 3.28
C ASP A 57 1.36 11.82 2.79
N GLN A 58 1.87 10.90 1.94
CA GLN A 58 3.29 10.79 1.65
C GLN A 58 3.64 10.99 0.17
N TYR A 59 2.71 10.75 -0.77
CA TYR A 59 3.07 10.60 -2.18
C TYR A 59 2.40 11.59 -3.12
N ARG A 60 1.86 12.69 -2.62
CA ARG A 60 1.15 13.69 -3.45
C ARG A 60 2.00 14.27 -4.59
N GLU A 61 3.31 14.45 -4.37
CA GLU A 61 4.24 14.96 -5.39
C GLU A 61 4.79 13.86 -6.32
N VAL A 62 4.55 12.58 -6.00
CA VAL A 62 5.08 11.44 -6.75
C VAL A 62 4.34 11.31 -8.09
N PRO A 63 5.04 11.17 -9.23
CA PRO A 63 4.41 10.86 -10.51
C PRO A 63 3.87 9.42 -10.49
N SER A 64 2.63 9.25 -10.93
CA SER A 64 2.03 7.92 -11.06
C SER A 64 2.62 7.14 -12.23
N ASN A 65 2.74 5.84 -12.06
CA ASN A 65 2.98 4.91 -13.17
C ASN A 65 1.68 4.36 -13.77
N THR A 66 0.54 4.90 -13.31
CA THR A 66 -0.82 4.56 -13.72
C THR A 66 -1.35 5.70 -14.59
N LYS A 67 -1.97 5.38 -15.71
CA LYS A 67 -2.61 6.36 -16.61
C LYS A 67 -3.81 7.02 -15.94
N VAL A 68 -4.06 8.29 -16.27
CA VAL A 68 -5.19 9.07 -15.74
C VAL A 68 -6.53 8.38 -15.97
N GLU A 69 -6.76 7.80 -17.15
CA GLU A 69 -7.99 7.05 -17.49
C GLU A 69 -8.33 5.97 -16.45
N LEU A 70 -7.32 5.32 -15.85
CA LEU A 70 -7.54 4.25 -14.87
C LEU A 70 -7.98 4.79 -13.50
N PHE A 71 -7.67 6.02 -13.16
CA PHE A 71 -8.23 6.68 -11.98
C PHE A 71 -9.70 7.04 -12.20
N ILE A 72 -10.06 7.49 -13.42
CA ILE A 72 -11.45 7.75 -13.79
C ILE A 72 -12.25 6.45 -13.80
N ASN A 73 -11.70 5.38 -14.37
CA ASN A 73 -12.32 4.05 -14.34
C ASN A 73 -12.56 3.55 -12.92
N PHE A 74 -11.62 3.78 -11.99
CA PHE A 74 -11.81 3.48 -10.58
C PHE A 74 -13.03 4.22 -10.00
N ALA A 75 -13.13 5.53 -10.25
CA ALA A 75 -14.20 6.35 -9.71
C ALA A 75 -15.59 6.03 -10.29
N THR A 76 -15.66 5.46 -11.48
CA THR A 76 -16.92 5.18 -12.19
C THR A 76 -17.31 3.70 -12.19
N ALA A 77 -16.49 2.83 -11.57
CA ALA A 77 -16.63 1.39 -11.66
C ALA A 77 -17.91 0.82 -11.02
N ILE A 78 -18.39 1.44 -9.95
CA ILE A 78 -19.48 0.94 -9.09
C ILE A 78 -20.56 1.99 -8.87
N ALA A 79 -21.82 1.56 -8.64
CA ALA A 79 -22.95 2.48 -8.49
C ALA A 79 -22.82 3.43 -7.29
N PRO A 80 -22.32 3.01 -6.10
CA PRO A 80 -22.11 3.94 -5.00
C PRO A 80 -21.19 5.11 -5.36
N PHE A 81 -20.11 4.87 -6.09
CA PHE A 81 -19.22 5.95 -6.51
C PHE A 81 -19.86 6.85 -7.57
N ARG A 82 -20.55 6.28 -8.58
CA ARG A 82 -21.28 7.06 -9.56
C ARG A 82 -22.30 7.99 -8.91
N ARG A 83 -23.06 7.47 -7.91
CA ARG A 83 -24.01 8.29 -7.14
C ARG A 83 -23.32 9.49 -6.47
N ILE A 84 -22.15 9.31 -5.87
CA ILE A 84 -21.38 10.41 -5.26
C ILE A 84 -21.01 11.45 -6.31
N LEU A 85 -20.54 11.00 -7.50
CA LEU A 85 -20.15 11.88 -8.60
C LEU A 85 -21.33 12.69 -9.16
N GLU A 86 -22.55 12.14 -9.16
CA GLU A 86 -23.76 12.84 -9.61
C GLU A 86 -24.13 14.03 -8.69
N PHE A 87 -23.75 13.95 -7.41
CA PHE A 87 -24.03 15.00 -6.42
C PHE A 87 -22.83 15.88 -6.09
N SER A 88 -21.67 15.62 -6.70
CA SER A 88 -20.48 16.46 -6.50
C SER A 88 -20.65 17.82 -7.20
N SER A 89 -20.17 18.88 -6.56
CA SER A 89 -20.19 20.22 -7.13
C SER A 89 -18.93 20.44 -7.98
N GLU A 90 -19.08 20.84 -9.23
CA GLU A 90 -17.95 21.20 -10.08
C GLU A 90 -17.39 22.60 -9.71
N PRO A 91 -16.06 22.83 -9.84
CA PRO A 91 -15.03 21.85 -10.25
C PRO A 91 -14.63 20.92 -9.10
N ASP A 92 -14.59 19.64 -9.37
CA ASP A 92 -14.24 18.58 -8.42
C ASP A 92 -12.96 17.81 -8.84
N ALA A 93 -12.57 16.81 -8.04
CA ALA A 93 -11.37 16.01 -8.30
C ALA A 93 -11.47 15.19 -9.59
N LEU A 94 -12.67 14.72 -9.97
CA LEU A 94 -12.89 14.01 -11.22
C LEU A 94 -12.74 14.95 -12.42
N THR A 95 -13.29 16.14 -12.35
CA THR A 95 -13.17 17.20 -13.37
C THR A 95 -11.69 17.58 -13.56
N ALA A 96 -10.92 17.66 -12.46
CA ALA A 96 -9.49 17.92 -12.54
C ALA A 96 -8.74 16.80 -13.31
N LEU A 97 -9.06 15.53 -13.05
CA LEU A 97 -8.48 14.38 -13.75
C LEU A 97 -8.89 14.38 -15.24
N ARG A 98 -10.14 14.69 -15.58
CA ARG A 98 -10.64 14.73 -16.97
C ARG A 98 -9.91 15.76 -17.83
N LYS A 99 -9.35 16.82 -17.24
CA LYS A 99 -8.56 17.84 -17.94
C LYS A 99 -7.13 17.41 -18.25
N LEU A 100 -6.64 16.31 -17.66
CA LEU A 100 -5.28 15.82 -17.89
C LEU A 100 -5.21 14.88 -19.10
N PRO A 101 -4.01 14.68 -19.71
CA PRO A 101 -3.81 13.66 -20.74
C PRO A 101 -4.15 12.26 -20.23
N GLN A 102 -5.18 11.62 -20.82
CA GLN A 102 -5.77 10.39 -20.30
C GLN A 102 -4.84 9.17 -20.40
N ASN A 103 -3.99 9.14 -21.42
CA ASN A 103 -3.05 8.05 -21.72
C ASN A 103 -1.70 8.17 -21.00
N GLN A 104 -1.53 9.18 -20.15
CA GLN A 104 -0.29 9.43 -19.38
C GLN A 104 -0.54 9.33 -17.88
N GLY A 105 0.57 9.21 -17.11
CA GLY A 105 0.54 9.37 -15.66
C GLY A 105 0.36 10.83 -15.25
N CYS A 106 0.00 11.05 -13.99
CA CYS A 106 -0.08 12.37 -13.36
C CYS A 106 0.54 12.34 -11.96
N GLN A 107 0.63 13.47 -11.28
CA GLN A 107 1.00 13.46 -9.86
C GLN A 107 -0.10 12.74 -9.05
N LEU A 108 0.32 11.93 -8.08
CA LEU A 108 -0.60 11.16 -7.23
C LEU A 108 -1.53 12.03 -6.39
N LYS A 109 -1.26 13.34 -6.25
CA LYS A 109 -2.21 14.27 -5.60
C LYS A 109 -3.61 14.21 -6.21
N TYR A 110 -3.72 14.06 -7.54
CA TYR A 110 -5.02 13.97 -8.21
C TYR A 110 -5.77 12.68 -7.85
N ALA A 111 -5.06 11.57 -7.72
CA ALA A 111 -5.65 10.31 -7.25
C ALA A 111 -6.00 10.38 -5.76
N ALA A 112 -5.19 11.06 -4.95
CA ALA A 112 -5.48 11.30 -3.54
C ALA A 112 -6.73 12.16 -3.35
N ASP A 113 -6.83 13.27 -4.09
CA ASP A 113 -7.99 14.16 -4.05
C ASP A 113 -9.28 13.46 -4.50
N LEU A 114 -9.19 12.59 -5.53
CA LEU A 114 -10.30 11.73 -5.93
C LEU A 114 -10.73 10.78 -4.81
N CYS A 115 -9.78 10.10 -4.15
CA CYS A 115 -10.10 9.20 -3.04
C CYS A 115 -10.71 9.94 -1.85
N LEU A 116 -10.21 11.15 -1.52
CA LEU A 116 -10.79 11.99 -0.47
C LEU A 116 -12.23 12.38 -0.78
N MET A 117 -12.48 12.88 -1.99
CA MET A 117 -13.83 13.24 -2.45
C MET A 117 -14.80 12.05 -2.35
N LEU A 118 -14.38 10.86 -2.79
CA LEU A 118 -15.20 9.65 -2.69
C LEU A 118 -15.41 9.21 -1.23
N THR A 119 -14.39 9.33 -0.37
CA THR A 119 -14.47 9.00 1.06
C THR A 119 -15.48 9.91 1.77
N GLU A 120 -15.41 11.22 1.55
CA GLU A 120 -16.38 12.19 2.07
C GLU A 120 -17.79 11.94 1.51
N GLY A 121 -17.88 11.61 0.23
CA GLY A 121 -19.12 11.26 -0.45
C GLY A 121 -19.78 10.02 0.14
N ILE A 122 -19.03 8.96 0.46
CA ILE A 122 -19.56 7.77 1.16
C ILE A 122 -20.25 8.18 2.44
N VAL A 123 -19.58 8.92 3.31
CA VAL A 123 -20.13 9.33 4.61
C VAL A 123 -21.36 10.22 4.46
N ARG A 124 -21.37 11.10 3.46
CA ARG A 124 -22.47 12.04 3.22
C ARG A 124 -23.71 11.37 2.64
N HIS A 125 -23.57 10.38 1.78
CA HIS A 125 -24.68 9.79 1.01
C HIS A 125 -25.11 8.40 1.49
N PHE A 126 -24.34 7.77 2.40
CA PHE A 126 -24.61 6.44 2.93
C PHE A 126 -24.57 6.47 4.47
N GLY A 127 -25.72 6.84 5.08
CA GLY A 127 -25.83 6.99 6.54
C GLY A 127 -25.66 5.69 7.35
N ASN A 128 -25.55 4.55 6.68
CA ASN A 128 -25.24 3.24 7.23
C ASN A 128 -23.73 2.92 7.25
N VAL A 129 -22.87 3.85 6.82
CA VAL A 129 -21.41 3.74 6.95
C VAL A 129 -20.96 4.65 8.08
N GLU A 130 -20.43 4.06 9.15
CA GLU A 130 -19.85 4.78 10.28
C GLU A 130 -18.34 4.83 10.14
N GLN A 131 -17.74 6.02 10.11
CA GLN A 131 -16.28 6.19 10.23
C GLN A 131 -15.86 6.21 11.71
N HIS A 132 -14.83 5.43 12.02
CA HIS A 132 -14.14 5.48 13.30
C HIS A 132 -12.70 5.95 13.11
N TYR A 133 -12.38 7.10 13.67
CA TYR A 133 -11.02 7.67 13.67
C TYR A 133 -10.19 7.00 14.76
N GLY A 134 -9.46 5.95 14.41
CA GLY A 134 -8.70 5.14 15.35
C GLY A 134 -8.12 3.90 14.68
N ARG A 135 -7.65 2.97 15.49
CA ARG A 135 -7.02 1.72 15.06
C ARG A 135 -7.77 0.51 15.60
N VAL A 136 -7.77 -0.56 14.81
CA VAL A 136 -8.06 -1.89 15.32
C VAL A 136 -6.75 -2.46 15.86
N THR A 137 -6.69 -2.69 17.16
CA THR A 137 -5.50 -3.21 17.84
C THR A 137 -5.49 -4.73 17.94
N GLY A 138 -6.68 -5.34 17.97
CA GLY A 138 -6.85 -6.79 17.99
C GLY A 138 -8.23 -7.19 17.49
N ALA A 139 -8.38 -8.47 17.11
CA ALA A 139 -9.68 -9.05 16.77
C ALA A 139 -9.74 -10.53 17.16
N ALA A 140 -10.87 -10.95 17.69
CA ALA A 140 -11.13 -12.33 18.12
C ALA A 140 -12.29 -12.93 17.32
N PHE A 141 -12.07 -14.10 16.72
CA PHE A 141 -13.12 -14.90 16.10
C PHE A 141 -13.72 -15.86 17.12
N ASN A 142 -15.02 -15.87 17.27
CA ASN A 142 -15.73 -16.81 18.13
C ASN A 142 -16.36 -17.92 17.28
N LYS A 143 -15.87 -19.17 17.43
CA LYS A 143 -16.34 -20.33 16.66
C LYS A 143 -17.82 -20.66 16.90
N GLN A 144 -18.33 -20.41 18.12
CA GLN A 144 -19.72 -20.73 18.47
C GLN A 144 -20.72 -19.78 17.81
N THR A 145 -20.35 -18.49 17.68
CA THR A 145 -21.27 -17.47 17.12
C THR A 145 -20.97 -17.16 15.65
N GLY A 146 -19.79 -17.55 15.14
CA GLY A 146 -19.33 -17.17 13.80
C GLY A 146 -19.00 -15.69 13.66
N LEU A 147 -18.78 -14.96 14.75
CA LEU A 147 -18.60 -13.51 14.73
C LEU A 147 -17.17 -13.09 15.13
N TRP A 148 -16.72 -12.02 14.52
CA TRP A 148 -15.52 -11.29 14.89
C TRP A 148 -15.84 -10.21 15.91
N THR A 149 -15.02 -10.10 16.94
CA THR A 149 -15.02 -8.97 17.88
C THR A 149 -13.72 -8.20 17.70
N ALA A 150 -13.78 -7.02 17.08
CA ALA A 150 -12.65 -6.11 16.94
C ALA A 150 -12.50 -5.23 18.18
N VAL A 151 -11.26 -5.04 18.63
CA VAL A 151 -10.88 -4.12 19.71
C VAL A 151 -10.33 -2.85 19.04
N LEU A 152 -11.00 -1.75 19.31
CA LEU A 152 -10.63 -0.42 18.85
C LEU A 152 -9.79 0.30 19.92
N ASP A 153 -9.15 1.40 19.54
CA ASP A 153 -8.48 2.28 20.49
C ASP A 153 -9.44 2.64 21.65
N GLY A 154 -8.88 2.78 22.87
CA GLY A 154 -9.68 3.07 24.05
C GLY A 154 -10.55 1.91 24.56
N ASN A 155 -10.24 0.67 24.15
CA ASN A 155 -10.96 -0.55 24.55
C ASN A 155 -12.43 -0.63 24.09
N GLN A 156 -12.84 0.19 23.14
CA GLN A 156 -14.14 0.03 22.49
C GLN A 156 -14.17 -1.26 21.68
N ARG A 157 -15.34 -1.86 21.52
CA ARG A 157 -15.50 -3.12 20.79
C ARG A 157 -16.58 -3.01 19.73
N ALA A 158 -16.30 -3.63 18.57
CA ALA A 158 -17.27 -3.80 17.51
C ALA A 158 -17.38 -5.29 17.14
N ILE A 159 -18.59 -5.73 16.85
CA ILE A 159 -18.89 -7.13 16.51
C ILE A 159 -19.45 -7.17 15.09
N ALA A 160 -18.94 -8.08 14.27
CA ALA A 160 -19.40 -8.27 12.90
C ALA A 160 -19.20 -9.72 12.43
N PRO A 161 -19.99 -10.21 11.48
CA PRO A 161 -19.69 -11.45 10.76
C PRO A 161 -18.45 -11.33 9.86
N SER A 162 -18.10 -10.11 9.43
CA SER A 162 -16.99 -9.90 8.49
C SER A 162 -15.98 -8.87 9.00
N LEU A 163 -14.69 -9.21 8.92
CA LEU A 163 -13.53 -8.34 9.18
C LEU A 163 -12.65 -8.29 7.93
N ILE A 164 -12.50 -7.10 7.35
CA ILE A 164 -11.73 -6.90 6.11
C ILE A 164 -10.50 -6.05 6.39
N LEU A 165 -9.31 -6.60 6.11
CA LEU A 165 -8.01 -5.97 6.38
C LEU A 165 -7.47 -5.29 5.14
N CYS A 166 -7.43 -3.94 5.14
CA CYS A 166 -6.84 -3.08 4.11
C CYS A 166 -5.72 -2.22 4.73
N THR A 167 -4.90 -2.83 5.57
CA THR A 167 -3.98 -2.17 6.51
C THR A 167 -2.79 -1.46 5.87
N GLY A 168 -2.55 -1.66 4.57
CA GLY A 168 -1.48 -0.96 3.86
C GLY A 168 -0.09 -1.58 4.03
N SER A 169 0.92 -0.81 3.63
CA SER A 169 2.33 -1.18 3.70
C SER A 169 3.21 0.04 3.91
N LYS A 170 4.44 -0.18 4.36
CA LYS A 170 5.47 0.84 4.54
C LYS A 170 6.76 0.44 3.85
N PRO A 171 7.66 1.39 3.52
CA PRO A 171 8.97 1.08 3.00
C PRO A 171 9.71 0.08 3.88
N ALA A 172 10.31 -0.92 3.26
CA ALA A 172 11.22 -1.83 3.94
C ALA A 172 12.53 -1.11 4.25
N VAL A 173 13.06 -1.38 5.42
CA VAL A 173 14.40 -0.91 5.85
C VAL A 173 15.12 -2.11 6.42
N ASP A 174 16.30 -2.40 5.87
CA ASP A 174 17.18 -3.45 6.35
C ASP A 174 18.30 -2.83 7.17
N MET A 175 18.73 -3.59 8.19
CA MET A 175 19.92 -3.24 8.94
C MET A 175 21.14 -3.62 8.12
N LEU A 176 21.95 -2.62 7.71
CA LEU A 176 23.18 -2.82 6.95
C LEU A 176 24.32 -3.14 7.95
N PRO A 177 24.90 -4.35 7.93
CA PRO A 177 25.98 -4.72 8.84
C PRO A 177 27.19 -3.79 8.75
N ALA A 178 27.50 -3.30 7.55
CA ALA A 178 28.56 -2.32 7.29
C ALA A 178 28.45 -1.05 8.16
N LEU A 179 27.25 -0.65 8.56
CA LEU A 179 27.03 0.55 9.38
C LEU A 179 27.15 0.32 10.89
N LYS A 180 27.10 -0.93 11.35
CA LYS A 180 27.17 -1.25 12.79
C LYS A 180 28.49 -0.83 13.46
N LYS A 181 29.56 -0.74 12.70
CA LYS A 181 30.91 -0.42 13.18
C LYS A 181 31.26 1.07 13.08
N ILE A 182 30.36 1.91 12.55
CA ILE A 182 30.64 3.32 12.31
C ILE A 182 30.00 4.15 13.43
N SER A 183 30.81 4.80 14.25
CA SER A 183 30.35 5.61 15.40
C SER A 183 29.58 6.88 15.00
N MET A 184 29.89 7.46 13.83
CA MET A 184 29.15 8.56 13.20
C MET A 184 28.88 8.23 11.75
N GLY A 185 27.90 7.36 11.53
CA GLY A 185 27.50 6.91 10.19
C GLY A 185 26.63 7.92 9.44
N PRO A 186 26.39 7.68 8.14
CA PRO A 186 25.50 8.48 7.33
C PRO A 186 24.07 8.50 7.89
N LYS A 187 23.40 9.64 7.74
CA LYS A 187 22.00 9.81 8.16
C LYS A 187 21.08 9.04 7.23
N MET A 188 20.19 8.23 7.79
CA MET A 188 19.13 7.58 7.02
C MET A 188 18.05 8.60 6.65
N ILE A 189 17.70 8.68 5.36
CA ILE A 189 16.52 9.37 4.86
C ILE A 189 15.48 8.31 4.50
N SER A 190 14.26 8.47 5.01
CA SER A 190 13.17 7.53 4.69
C SER A 190 12.84 7.56 3.19
N LEU A 191 12.42 6.42 2.64
CA LEU A 191 11.98 6.38 1.24
C LEU A 191 10.82 7.33 0.97
N ASP A 192 9.89 7.49 1.93
CA ASP A 192 8.77 8.43 1.81
C ASP A 192 9.25 9.88 1.65
N THR A 193 10.24 10.29 2.45
CA THR A 193 10.88 11.61 2.32
C THR A 193 11.60 11.75 0.97
N ALA A 194 12.29 10.69 0.54
CA ALA A 194 13.09 10.73 -0.68
C ALA A 194 12.24 10.74 -1.96
N LEU A 195 11.07 10.14 -1.93
CA LEU A 195 10.10 10.17 -3.03
C LEU A 195 9.40 11.52 -3.19
N ASN A 196 9.42 12.37 -2.16
CA ASN A 196 8.84 13.69 -2.20
C ASN A 196 9.94 14.73 -2.49
N PRO A 197 9.97 15.34 -3.70
CA PRO A 197 11.04 16.27 -4.09
C PRO A 197 11.25 17.43 -3.13
N SER A 198 10.15 18.03 -2.65
CA SER A 198 10.19 19.16 -1.73
C SER A 198 10.77 18.81 -0.36
N LEU A 199 10.49 17.61 0.15
CA LEU A 199 11.04 17.10 1.40
C LEU A 199 12.49 16.65 1.24
N LEU A 200 12.81 15.98 0.11
CA LEU A 200 14.17 15.55 -0.18
C LEU A 200 15.13 16.73 -0.22
N ALA A 201 14.77 17.80 -0.93
CA ALA A 201 15.58 19.02 -1.01
C ALA A 201 15.93 19.64 0.36
N LYS A 202 15.02 19.54 1.33
CA LYS A 202 15.22 20.07 2.70
C LYS A 202 16.08 19.14 3.58
N ASN A 203 16.16 17.85 3.24
CA ASN A 203 16.81 16.84 4.08
C ASN A 203 18.19 16.42 3.59
N VAL A 204 18.58 16.79 2.38
CA VAL A 204 19.89 16.48 1.78
C VAL A 204 20.80 17.71 1.89
N LYS A 205 22.06 17.50 2.25
CA LYS A 205 23.08 18.58 2.23
C LYS A 205 23.43 18.96 0.80
N THR A 206 23.64 20.25 0.53
CA THR A 206 23.95 20.79 -0.80
C THR A 206 25.26 20.26 -1.40
N ASP A 207 26.22 19.88 -0.55
CA ASP A 207 27.52 19.29 -0.87
C ASP A 207 27.62 17.81 -0.44
N GLY A 208 26.46 17.18 -0.22
CA GLY A 208 26.38 15.82 0.32
C GLY A 208 26.77 14.72 -0.66
N MET A 209 27.09 13.54 -0.12
CA MET A 209 27.18 12.27 -0.84
C MET A 209 26.01 11.40 -0.42
N VAL A 210 25.11 11.06 -1.34
CA VAL A 210 23.91 10.26 -1.04
C VAL A 210 24.03 8.88 -1.63
N ALA A 211 23.94 7.85 -0.79
CA ALA A 211 23.80 6.47 -1.22
C ALA A 211 22.32 6.14 -1.48
N VAL A 212 22.01 5.58 -2.63
CA VAL A 212 20.70 5.02 -2.98
C VAL A 212 20.86 3.52 -3.21
N ILE A 213 20.10 2.72 -2.44
CA ILE A 213 20.14 1.26 -2.52
C ILE A 213 18.83 0.76 -3.11
N GLY A 214 18.89 0.10 -4.27
CA GLY A 214 17.76 -0.45 -5.00
C GLY A 214 17.77 -0.15 -6.49
N SER A 215 16.89 -0.82 -7.25
CA SER A 215 16.83 -0.72 -8.72
C SER A 215 15.41 -0.76 -9.30
N SER A 216 14.39 -0.78 -8.46
CA SER A 216 12.99 -0.76 -8.88
C SER A 216 12.46 0.67 -9.02
N HIS A 217 11.20 0.81 -9.36
CA HIS A 217 10.54 2.09 -9.67
C HIS A 217 10.83 3.20 -8.63
N SER A 218 10.71 2.90 -7.34
CA SER A 218 10.98 3.88 -6.28
C SER A 218 12.44 4.31 -6.22
N ALA A 219 13.39 3.38 -6.46
CA ALA A 219 14.81 3.73 -6.48
C ALA A 219 15.12 4.69 -7.64
N ILE A 220 14.58 4.42 -8.82
CA ILE A 220 14.80 5.28 -10.00
C ILE A 220 14.16 6.65 -9.80
N LEU A 221 12.98 6.73 -9.20
CA LEU A 221 12.37 8.03 -8.82
C LEU A 221 13.26 8.83 -7.87
N VAL A 222 13.85 8.19 -6.86
CA VAL A 222 14.79 8.85 -5.95
C VAL A 222 16.02 9.35 -6.70
N LEU A 223 16.59 8.56 -7.62
CA LEU A 223 17.71 8.99 -8.46
C LEU A 223 17.35 10.19 -9.35
N MET A 224 16.15 10.18 -9.95
CA MET A 224 15.62 11.32 -10.71
C MET A 224 15.54 12.59 -9.86
N ASN A 225 14.95 12.48 -8.65
CA ASN A 225 14.81 13.60 -7.73
C ASN A 225 16.17 14.16 -7.31
N LEU A 226 17.12 13.30 -6.95
CA LEU A 226 18.49 13.70 -6.60
C LEU A 226 19.22 14.35 -7.78
N TYR A 227 19.08 13.78 -8.99
CA TYR A 227 19.66 14.36 -10.18
C TYR A 227 19.09 15.74 -10.48
N ALA A 228 17.76 15.93 -10.34
CA ALA A 228 17.13 17.24 -10.47
C ALA A 228 17.70 18.27 -9.48
N LEU A 229 17.99 17.85 -8.24
CA LEU A 229 18.65 18.70 -7.25
C LEU A 229 20.08 19.07 -7.69
N CYS A 230 20.84 18.13 -8.25
CA CYS A 230 22.19 18.42 -8.79
C CYS A 230 22.16 19.46 -9.92
N GLN A 231 21.08 19.49 -10.71
CA GLN A 231 20.91 20.43 -11.81
C GLN A 231 20.40 21.82 -11.37
N THR A 232 19.92 21.94 -10.14
CA THR A 232 19.27 23.18 -9.65
C THR A 232 19.92 23.72 -8.39
N THR A 233 19.50 23.24 -7.24
CA THR A 233 19.82 23.84 -5.92
C THR A 233 21.02 23.20 -5.23
N HIS A 234 21.47 22.01 -5.66
CA HIS A 234 22.54 21.24 -5.02
C HIS A 234 23.64 20.82 -6.02
N PRO A 235 24.35 21.74 -6.71
CA PRO A 235 25.27 21.39 -7.80
C PRO A 235 26.50 20.58 -7.33
N SER A 236 26.83 20.65 -6.04
CA SER A 236 27.93 19.87 -5.44
C SER A 236 27.51 18.50 -4.92
N LEU A 237 26.21 18.18 -4.95
CA LEU A 237 25.66 16.88 -4.53
C LEU A 237 26.22 15.77 -5.41
N ARG A 238 26.55 14.63 -4.80
CA ARG A 238 27.01 13.43 -5.50
C ARG A 238 26.19 12.23 -5.05
N ILE A 239 26.04 11.26 -5.95
CA ILE A 239 25.16 10.10 -5.77
C ILE A 239 25.97 8.82 -5.93
N LYS A 240 25.82 7.89 -4.99
CA LYS A 240 26.29 6.51 -5.11
C LYS A 240 25.08 5.60 -5.25
N TRP A 241 24.92 4.98 -6.41
CA TRP A 241 23.81 4.08 -6.69
C TRP A 241 24.23 2.63 -6.58
N PHE A 242 23.62 1.91 -5.65
CA PHE A 242 23.87 0.49 -5.38
C PHE A 242 22.72 -0.35 -5.92
N THR A 243 23.01 -1.26 -6.85
CA THR A 243 22.01 -2.09 -7.53
C THR A 243 22.47 -3.54 -7.65
N ARG A 244 21.58 -4.49 -7.32
CA ARG A 244 21.76 -5.93 -7.59
C ARG A 244 21.38 -6.31 -9.03
N CYS A 245 20.67 -5.44 -9.73
CA CYS A 245 20.28 -5.68 -11.12
C CYS A 245 21.34 -5.09 -12.05
N LYS A 246 21.92 -5.93 -12.91
CA LYS A 246 22.80 -5.46 -13.99
C LYS A 246 21.98 -4.60 -14.96
N ASP A 247 20.87 -5.18 -15.43
CA ASP A 247 19.92 -4.53 -16.34
C ASP A 247 18.62 -4.16 -15.64
N LEU A 248 18.10 -2.98 -15.96
CA LEU A 248 16.80 -2.54 -15.45
C LEU A 248 15.67 -3.27 -16.18
N ARG A 249 14.64 -3.65 -15.41
CA ARG A 249 13.46 -4.30 -15.96
C ARG A 249 12.44 -3.25 -16.37
N TYR A 250 11.93 -3.35 -17.59
CA TYR A 250 10.89 -2.47 -18.13
C TYR A 250 9.60 -3.24 -18.36
N ALA A 251 8.47 -2.61 -18.08
CA ALA A 251 7.18 -3.13 -18.50
C ALA A 251 7.10 -3.11 -20.03
N LYS A 252 6.59 -4.19 -20.62
CA LYS A 252 6.52 -4.34 -22.09
C LYS A 252 5.07 -4.62 -22.51
N TYR A 253 4.57 -3.82 -23.46
CA TYR A 253 3.28 -4.08 -24.09
C TYR A 253 3.40 -5.24 -25.08
N MET A 254 2.56 -6.25 -24.97
CA MET A 254 2.54 -7.40 -25.84
C MET A 254 1.12 -7.99 -25.94
N ASP A 255 0.52 -7.95 -27.12
CA ASP A 255 -0.75 -8.61 -27.45
C ASP A 255 -1.89 -8.36 -26.43
N GLY A 256 -2.08 -7.10 -26.03
CA GLY A 256 -3.12 -6.71 -25.07
C GLY A 256 -2.74 -6.88 -23.59
N TRP A 257 -1.56 -7.39 -23.30
CA TRP A 257 -0.99 -7.52 -21.95
C TRP A 257 0.15 -6.52 -21.72
N ILE A 258 0.41 -6.29 -20.46
CA ILE A 258 1.62 -5.59 -20.02
C ILE A 258 2.46 -6.59 -19.23
N LEU A 259 3.52 -7.11 -19.85
CA LEU A 259 4.49 -7.95 -19.16
C LEU A 259 5.25 -7.10 -18.13
N TYR A 260 5.52 -7.68 -16.97
CA TYR A 260 6.16 -6.98 -15.85
C TYR A 260 5.38 -5.73 -15.42
N ASP A 261 4.04 -5.79 -15.45
CA ASP A 261 3.18 -4.64 -15.14
C ASP A 261 3.33 -4.13 -13.69
N ASN A 262 3.76 -4.99 -12.77
CA ASN A 262 3.94 -4.63 -11.37
C ASN A 262 5.42 -4.52 -10.94
N THR A 263 6.34 -5.07 -11.72
CA THR A 263 7.77 -5.12 -11.39
C THR A 263 8.64 -4.32 -12.35
N GLY A 264 8.17 -4.04 -13.56
CA GLY A 264 8.88 -3.27 -14.58
C GLY A 264 8.70 -1.75 -14.42
N LEU A 265 9.70 -1.01 -14.87
CA LEU A 265 9.63 0.45 -14.96
C LEU A 265 8.60 0.86 -16.01
N LYS A 266 7.83 1.92 -15.73
CA LYS A 266 6.78 2.46 -16.61
C LYS A 266 6.77 3.99 -16.61
N GLY A 267 6.11 4.56 -17.63
CA GLY A 267 5.89 5.99 -17.74
C GLY A 267 7.17 6.82 -17.74
N GLN A 268 7.13 7.99 -17.16
CA GLN A 268 8.24 8.93 -17.08
C GLN A 268 9.52 8.33 -16.48
N VAL A 269 9.39 7.46 -15.50
CA VAL A 269 10.52 6.79 -14.84
C VAL A 269 11.24 5.85 -15.80
N ALA A 270 10.46 5.08 -16.59
CA ALA A 270 11.04 4.19 -17.61
C ALA A 270 11.79 4.97 -18.69
N GLN A 271 11.18 6.05 -19.18
CA GLN A 271 11.79 6.90 -20.19
C GLN A 271 13.11 7.49 -19.69
N TRP A 272 13.11 8.10 -18.51
CA TRP A 272 14.32 8.68 -17.92
C TRP A 272 15.41 7.62 -17.69
N ALA A 273 15.02 6.43 -17.22
CA ALA A 273 15.98 5.34 -17.01
C ALA A 273 16.59 4.83 -18.33
N GLN A 274 15.81 4.76 -19.41
CA GLN A 274 16.31 4.40 -20.74
C GLN A 274 17.31 5.42 -21.29
N GLU A 275 17.04 6.71 -21.09
CA GLU A 275 17.88 7.80 -21.56
C GLU A 275 19.20 7.94 -20.78
N HIS A 276 19.21 7.55 -19.48
CA HIS A 276 20.30 7.90 -18.58
C HIS A 276 20.97 6.74 -17.86
N LEU A 277 20.32 5.60 -17.68
CA LEU A 277 20.78 4.54 -16.78
C LEU A 277 21.07 3.19 -17.45
N ASN A 278 20.68 3.01 -18.71
CA ASN A 278 21.03 1.81 -19.45
C ASN A 278 22.55 1.69 -19.60
N GLU A 279 23.07 0.47 -19.60
CA GLU A 279 24.52 0.17 -19.57
C GLU A 279 25.31 0.93 -20.63
N ASN A 280 24.79 1.01 -21.86
CA ASN A 280 25.46 1.70 -22.98
C ASN A 280 25.31 3.22 -22.98
N GLU A 281 24.38 3.75 -22.17
CA GLU A 281 24.05 5.19 -22.14
C GLU A 281 24.55 5.88 -20.86
N PHE A 282 24.75 5.13 -19.77
CA PHE A 282 25.12 5.69 -18.47
C PHE A 282 26.39 6.55 -18.54
N ASP A 283 27.48 6.01 -19.11
CA ASP A 283 28.77 6.70 -19.17
C ASP A 283 28.75 7.92 -20.12
N LYS A 284 27.86 7.93 -21.09
CA LYS A 284 27.65 9.03 -22.03
C LYS A 284 26.70 10.09 -21.48
N SER A 285 25.85 9.71 -20.54
CA SER A 285 24.84 10.58 -19.95
C SER A 285 25.46 11.61 -19.01
N PRO A 286 24.91 12.84 -18.95
CA PRO A 286 25.31 13.83 -17.96
C PRO A 286 25.16 13.36 -16.51
N VAL A 287 24.33 12.34 -16.26
CA VAL A 287 24.12 11.72 -14.95
C VAL A 287 25.41 11.13 -14.40
N SER A 288 26.29 10.54 -15.25
CA SER A 288 27.57 9.94 -14.82
C SER A 288 28.55 10.94 -14.18
N LYS A 289 28.39 12.25 -14.47
CA LYS A 289 29.22 13.30 -13.85
C LYS A 289 28.92 13.51 -12.36
N VAL A 290 27.73 13.14 -11.91
CA VAL A 290 27.26 13.34 -10.52
C VAL A 290 26.90 12.03 -9.82
N MET A 291 26.83 10.92 -10.56
CA MET A 291 26.41 9.60 -10.04
C MET A 291 27.45 8.53 -10.37
N THR A 292 27.78 7.70 -9.37
CA THR A 292 28.58 6.48 -9.56
C THR A 292 27.66 5.27 -9.32
N LYS A 293 27.63 4.35 -10.30
CA LYS A 293 26.84 3.11 -10.23
C LYS A 293 27.70 1.97 -9.70
N PHE A 294 27.22 1.25 -8.69
CA PHE A 294 27.83 0.04 -8.16
C PHE A 294 26.88 -1.14 -8.40
N TRP A 295 27.31 -2.05 -9.26
CA TRP A 295 26.64 -3.33 -9.42
C TRP A 295 27.09 -4.29 -8.33
N LEU A 296 26.15 -4.88 -7.61
CA LEU A 296 26.37 -5.74 -6.46
C LEU A 296 25.97 -7.18 -6.80
N THR A 297 26.90 -8.10 -6.59
CA THR A 297 26.60 -9.52 -6.50
C THR A 297 26.68 -9.95 -5.03
N PRO A 298 26.05 -11.05 -4.63
CA PRO A 298 25.99 -11.46 -3.21
C PRO A 298 27.36 -11.59 -2.53
N ASP A 299 28.38 -11.97 -3.31
CA ASP A 299 29.77 -12.17 -2.84
C ASP A 299 30.54 -10.87 -2.59
N VAL A 300 30.18 -9.77 -3.25
CA VAL A 300 30.87 -8.47 -3.11
C VAL A 300 30.05 -7.40 -2.39
N GLU A 301 28.81 -7.66 -2.10
CA GLU A 301 27.86 -6.63 -1.62
C GLU A 301 28.31 -6.03 -0.29
N GLU A 302 28.63 -6.87 0.70
CA GLU A 302 29.01 -6.39 2.03
C GLU A 302 30.34 -5.62 2.00
N ASP A 303 31.35 -6.13 1.28
CA ASP A 303 32.64 -5.47 1.14
C ASP A 303 32.48 -4.11 0.43
N ARG A 304 31.61 -4.03 -0.57
CA ARG A 304 31.31 -2.80 -1.27
C ARG A 304 30.61 -1.78 -0.35
N TYR A 305 29.66 -2.22 0.46
CA TYR A 305 29.04 -1.35 1.45
C TYR A 305 30.05 -0.86 2.49
N GLN A 306 30.93 -1.72 2.99
CA GLN A 306 31.97 -1.33 3.94
C GLN A 306 32.95 -0.30 3.35
N ALA A 307 33.29 -0.42 2.08
CA ALA A 307 34.20 0.50 1.41
C ALA A 307 33.55 1.86 1.09
N GLU A 308 32.30 1.87 0.67
CA GLU A 308 31.69 3.03 0.01
C GLU A 308 30.74 3.84 0.91
N LEU A 309 29.99 3.19 1.82
CA LEU A 309 28.99 3.87 2.66
C LEU A 309 29.60 4.83 3.70
N PRO A 310 30.78 4.58 4.28
CA PRO A 310 31.37 5.50 5.27
C PRO A 310 31.62 6.92 4.74
N SER A 311 31.84 7.07 3.45
CA SER A 311 32.04 8.38 2.80
C SER A 311 30.73 9.10 2.48
N CYS A 312 29.56 8.45 2.65
CA CYS A 312 28.26 9.04 2.40
C CYS A 312 27.81 9.91 3.58
N THR A 313 27.08 10.97 3.27
CA THR A 313 26.39 11.80 4.28
C THR A 313 24.99 11.28 4.58
N HIS A 314 24.36 10.67 3.57
CA HIS A 314 23.00 10.15 3.67
C HIS A 314 22.85 8.80 2.96
N ILE A 315 21.91 7.98 3.45
CA ILE A 315 21.52 6.72 2.82
C ILE A 315 20.01 6.70 2.63
N ILE A 316 19.57 6.26 1.46
CA ILE A 316 18.17 6.01 1.11
C ILE A 316 18.05 4.54 0.67
N GLN A 317 17.24 3.77 1.38
CA GLN A 317 16.92 2.40 0.99
C GLN A 317 15.60 2.35 0.23
N ALA A 318 15.65 1.95 -1.03
CA ALA A 318 14.50 1.74 -1.91
C ALA A 318 14.38 0.25 -2.28
N ILE A 319 14.32 -0.61 -1.26
CA ILE A 319 14.41 -2.08 -1.33
C ILE A 319 13.03 -2.76 -1.30
N GLY A 320 11.98 -2.01 -1.54
CA GLY A 320 10.59 -2.49 -1.57
C GLY A 320 9.77 -2.07 -0.36
N TYR A 321 8.64 -2.73 -0.18
CA TYR A 321 7.66 -2.44 0.88
C TYR A 321 7.36 -3.70 1.68
N LYS A 322 7.08 -3.53 2.95
CA LYS A 322 6.57 -4.57 3.83
C LYS A 322 5.19 -4.20 4.35
N ARG A 323 4.36 -5.21 4.56
CA ARG A 323 3.02 -5.04 5.16
C ARG A 323 3.13 -4.28 6.48
N ASP A 324 2.19 -3.38 6.73
CA ASP A 324 2.03 -2.77 8.04
C ASP A 324 1.61 -3.81 9.08
N THR A 325 1.89 -3.53 10.35
CA THR A 325 1.55 -4.44 11.45
C THR A 325 0.05 -4.71 11.47
N LEU A 326 -0.32 -5.98 11.45
CA LEU A 326 -1.72 -6.39 11.56
C LEU A 326 -2.20 -6.27 13.01
N PRO A 327 -3.51 -6.11 13.23
CA PRO A 327 -4.09 -6.31 14.55
C PRO A 327 -3.78 -7.73 15.05
N GLU A 328 -3.68 -7.89 16.37
CA GLU A 328 -3.52 -9.20 16.97
C GLU A 328 -4.79 -10.04 16.73
N LEU A 329 -4.64 -11.17 16.02
CA LEU A 329 -5.75 -12.05 15.71
C LEU A 329 -5.77 -13.23 16.69
N THR A 330 -6.96 -13.48 17.23
CA THR A 330 -7.19 -14.61 18.14
C THR A 330 -8.46 -15.38 17.77
N ILE A 331 -8.58 -16.59 18.30
CA ILE A 331 -9.76 -17.45 18.12
C ILE A 331 -10.24 -17.98 19.46
N THR A 332 -11.55 -18.05 19.65
CA THR A 332 -12.17 -18.61 20.87
C THR A 332 -13.13 -19.73 20.49
N ALA A 333 -13.12 -20.81 21.25
CA ALA A 333 -14.03 -21.95 21.01
C ALA A 333 -15.49 -21.56 21.30
N SER A 334 -15.72 -20.78 22.37
CA SER A 334 -17.06 -20.35 22.83
C SER A 334 -16.98 -19.02 23.57
N ILE A 335 -18.14 -18.48 23.92
CA ILE A 335 -18.23 -17.26 24.74
C ILE A 335 -17.58 -17.52 26.11
N GLY A 336 -16.66 -16.67 26.51
CA GLY A 336 -15.92 -16.79 27.78
C GLY A 336 -14.73 -17.76 27.76
N ALA A 337 -14.51 -18.49 26.68
CA ALA A 337 -13.29 -19.30 26.52
C ALA A 337 -12.04 -18.40 26.36
N LYS A 338 -10.88 -18.93 26.81
CA LYS A 338 -9.61 -18.22 26.68
C LYS A 338 -9.25 -18.04 25.19
N PRO A 339 -8.93 -16.82 24.75
CA PRO A 339 -8.45 -16.60 23.38
C PRO A 339 -7.13 -17.32 23.13
N GLU A 340 -6.98 -17.92 21.95
CA GLU A 340 -5.76 -18.52 21.45
C GLU A 340 -5.24 -17.69 20.27
N PRO A 341 -3.91 -17.50 20.12
CA PRO A 341 -3.35 -16.82 18.96
C PRO A 341 -3.79 -17.48 17.65
N LEU A 342 -4.20 -16.70 16.67
CA LEU A 342 -4.63 -17.17 15.37
C LEU A 342 -3.54 -16.91 14.34
N THR A 343 -2.96 -17.98 13.81
CA THR A 343 -2.06 -17.91 12.65
C THR A 343 -2.85 -18.23 11.39
N ALA A 344 -2.90 -17.30 10.45
CA ALA A 344 -3.62 -17.44 9.21
C ALA A 344 -2.75 -17.04 8.01
N GLN A 345 -2.95 -17.75 6.89
CA GLN A 345 -2.34 -17.44 5.61
C GLN A 345 -3.37 -16.77 4.71
N HIS A 346 -2.93 -15.83 3.88
CA HIS A 346 -3.77 -15.15 2.91
C HIS A 346 -3.76 -15.88 1.57
N ASP A 347 -4.94 -16.12 1.03
CA ASP A 347 -5.14 -16.59 -0.33
C ASP A 347 -5.24 -15.38 -1.27
N ASP A 348 -4.21 -15.15 -2.03
CA ASP A 348 -4.05 -14.00 -2.93
C ASP A 348 -4.87 -14.07 -4.23
N LEU A 349 -5.62 -15.16 -4.45
CA LEU A 349 -6.58 -15.28 -5.54
C LEU A 349 -8.00 -14.91 -5.12
N THR A 350 -8.35 -15.18 -3.87
CA THR A 350 -9.72 -14.98 -3.35
C THR A 350 -9.84 -13.86 -2.33
N GLY A 351 -8.71 -13.40 -1.77
CA GLY A 351 -8.70 -12.44 -0.67
C GLY A 351 -9.08 -13.04 0.69
N ARG A 352 -9.30 -14.34 0.78
CA ARG A 352 -9.68 -15.04 2.02
C ARG A 352 -8.47 -15.45 2.84
N PHE A 353 -8.68 -15.72 4.11
CA PHE A 353 -7.65 -16.31 4.96
C PHE A 353 -7.98 -17.76 5.30
N PHE A 354 -6.94 -18.59 5.45
CA PHE A 354 -7.05 -19.98 5.82
C PHE A 354 -6.02 -20.35 6.89
N THR A 355 -6.33 -21.38 7.70
CA THR A 355 -5.44 -21.82 8.81
C THR A 355 -4.59 -23.02 8.44
N SER A 356 -5.11 -23.92 7.63
CA SER A 356 -4.45 -25.17 7.26
C SER A 356 -4.97 -25.70 5.93
N LEU A 357 -4.33 -26.73 5.43
CA LEU A 357 -4.84 -27.54 4.33
C LEU A 357 -5.50 -28.78 4.95
N ALA A 358 -6.63 -29.23 4.39
CA ALA A 358 -7.26 -30.48 4.79
C ALA A 358 -6.34 -31.65 4.44
N GLU A 359 -6.07 -32.54 5.41
CA GLU A 359 -5.10 -33.64 5.30
C GLU A 359 -5.37 -34.57 4.09
N ASP A 360 -6.64 -34.88 3.85
CA ASP A 360 -7.04 -35.84 2.79
C ASP A 360 -7.12 -35.23 1.38
N SER A 361 -7.30 -33.92 1.23
CA SER A 361 -7.60 -33.30 -0.08
C SER A 361 -6.68 -32.14 -0.44
N GLY A 362 -5.83 -31.68 0.48
CA GLY A 362 -5.04 -30.45 0.30
C GLY A 362 -5.91 -29.17 0.16
N LYS A 363 -7.21 -29.25 0.42
CA LYS A 363 -8.14 -28.12 0.31
C LYS A 363 -7.90 -27.12 1.43
N ARG A 364 -7.90 -25.82 1.12
CA ARG A 364 -7.76 -24.75 2.11
C ARG A 364 -8.97 -24.69 3.04
N LEU A 365 -8.71 -24.68 4.36
CA LEU A 365 -9.74 -24.48 5.39
C LEU A 365 -9.82 -22.98 5.69
N TYR A 366 -10.74 -22.31 5.02
CA TYR A 366 -10.91 -20.88 5.16
C TYR A 366 -11.49 -20.48 6.50
N LEU A 367 -11.03 -19.34 7.01
CA LEU A 367 -11.59 -18.69 8.19
C LEU A 367 -12.85 -17.93 7.80
N PRO A 368 -13.98 -18.17 8.47
CA PRO A 368 -15.20 -17.44 8.21
C PRO A 368 -15.02 -15.94 8.40
N GLY A 369 -15.51 -15.15 7.45
CA GLY A 369 -15.59 -13.70 7.55
C GLY A 369 -14.26 -12.94 7.67
N LEU A 370 -13.10 -13.56 7.43
CA LEU A 370 -11.82 -12.84 7.42
C LEU A 370 -11.30 -12.68 6.00
N PHE A 371 -11.13 -11.41 5.60
CA PHE A 371 -10.69 -11.04 4.26
C PHE A 371 -9.55 -10.03 4.29
N GLY A 372 -8.78 -9.98 3.21
CA GLY A 372 -7.70 -9.02 3.03
C GLY A 372 -7.58 -8.55 1.59
N ALA A 373 -7.26 -7.28 1.39
CA ALA A 373 -7.08 -6.70 0.07
C ALA A 373 -6.08 -5.54 0.06
N GLY A 374 -5.74 -5.07 -1.14
CA GLY A 374 -4.85 -3.94 -1.34
C GLY A 374 -3.38 -4.29 -1.28
N ILE A 375 -2.52 -3.29 -1.05
CA ILE A 375 -1.07 -3.48 -1.05
C ILE A 375 -0.58 -4.41 0.08
N ALA A 376 -1.33 -4.54 1.18
CA ALA A 376 -1.02 -5.49 2.25
C ALA A 376 -1.30 -6.93 1.84
N PHE A 377 -2.30 -7.14 1.01
CA PHE A 377 -2.82 -8.41 0.54
C PHE A 377 -3.14 -8.33 -0.96
N PRO A 378 -2.12 -8.16 -1.81
CA PRO A 378 -2.33 -7.96 -3.23
C PRO A 378 -2.74 -9.26 -3.93
N GLU A 379 -3.60 -9.12 -4.94
CA GLU A 379 -3.90 -10.20 -5.88
C GLU A 379 -2.62 -10.71 -6.54
N CYS A 380 -2.50 -12.02 -6.66
CA CYS A 380 -1.47 -12.67 -7.47
C CYS A 380 -1.96 -12.80 -8.91
N VAL A 381 -1.19 -12.25 -9.84
CA VAL A 381 -1.49 -12.34 -11.27
C VAL A 381 -0.34 -13.01 -12.01
N THR A 382 -0.65 -13.82 -13.01
CA THR A 382 0.34 -14.45 -13.88
C THR A 382 0.14 -13.95 -15.30
N ASP A 383 1.18 -13.40 -15.90
CA ASP A 383 1.14 -12.95 -17.29
C ASP A 383 1.27 -14.13 -18.27
N PRO A 384 1.02 -13.94 -19.58
CA PRO A 384 1.11 -15.00 -20.58
C PRO A 384 2.48 -15.67 -20.71
N MET A 385 3.54 -15.03 -20.21
CA MET A 385 4.90 -15.57 -20.20
C MET A 385 5.23 -16.33 -18.91
N GLY A 386 4.25 -16.47 -17.99
CA GLY A 386 4.42 -17.16 -16.72
C GLY A 386 5.05 -16.31 -15.61
N ASN A 387 5.21 -14.99 -15.80
CA ASN A 387 5.70 -14.12 -14.73
C ASN A 387 4.61 -13.91 -13.69
N VAL A 388 4.93 -14.26 -12.44
CA VAL A 388 4.04 -14.09 -11.30
C VAL A 388 4.32 -12.74 -10.64
N GLU A 389 3.29 -11.92 -10.48
CA GLU A 389 3.40 -10.58 -9.94
C GLU A 389 2.29 -10.29 -8.91
N ARG A 390 2.52 -9.29 -8.08
CA ARG A 390 1.56 -8.78 -7.09
C ARG A 390 0.89 -7.52 -7.63
N ALA A 391 -0.41 -7.58 -7.89
CA ALA A 391 -1.17 -6.50 -8.50
C ALA A 391 -1.42 -5.36 -7.51
N VAL A 392 -0.78 -4.21 -7.73
CA VAL A 392 -0.91 -3.02 -6.87
C VAL A 392 -1.32 -1.81 -7.71
N GLY A 393 -2.31 -1.07 -7.24
CA GLY A 393 -2.84 0.14 -7.88
C GLY A 393 -4.36 0.25 -7.74
N LEU A 394 -4.90 1.49 -7.76
CA LEU A 394 -6.31 1.75 -7.52
C LEU A 394 -7.24 0.90 -8.41
N TRP A 395 -7.00 0.94 -9.72
CA TRP A 395 -7.81 0.19 -10.68
C TRP A 395 -7.66 -1.33 -10.51
N LYS A 396 -6.47 -1.82 -10.15
CA LYS A 396 -6.24 -3.24 -9.90
C LYS A 396 -7.00 -3.71 -8.66
N PHE A 397 -6.98 -2.93 -7.59
CA PHE A 397 -7.79 -3.20 -6.39
C PHE A 397 -9.28 -3.24 -6.73
N MET A 398 -9.77 -2.26 -7.50
CA MET A 398 -11.18 -2.23 -7.90
C MET A 398 -11.57 -3.47 -8.72
N ARG A 399 -10.77 -3.85 -9.72
CA ARG A 399 -11.05 -5.05 -10.54
C ARG A 399 -11.12 -6.32 -9.70
N PHE A 400 -10.13 -6.51 -8.82
CA PHE A 400 -10.11 -7.65 -7.90
C PHE A 400 -11.35 -7.67 -7.01
N LEU A 401 -11.68 -6.54 -6.38
CA LEU A 401 -12.80 -6.46 -5.44
C LEU A 401 -14.16 -6.64 -6.11
N LYS A 402 -14.33 -6.20 -7.35
CA LYS A 402 -15.56 -6.48 -8.12
C LYS A 402 -15.82 -7.97 -8.34
N GLN A 403 -14.77 -8.78 -8.34
CA GLN A 403 -14.88 -10.24 -8.47
C GLN A 403 -14.97 -10.91 -7.09
N ALA A 404 -14.17 -10.49 -6.13
CA ALA A 404 -14.03 -11.16 -4.85
C ALA A 404 -15.17 -10.83 -3.86
N VAL A 405 -15.62 -9.56 -3.80
CA VAL A 405 -16.62 -9.13 -2.80
C VAL A 405 -17.97 -9.84 -2.96
N PRO A 406 -18.52 -10.08 -4.16
CA PRO A 406 -19.71 -10.90 -4.31
C PRO A 406 -19.60 -12.29 -3.67
N ASP A 407 -18.44 -12.94 -3.80
CA ASP A 407 -18.21 -14.23 -3.17
C ASP A 407 -18.05 -14.13 -1.65
N TRP A 408 -17.48 -13.01 -1.14
CA TRP A 408 -17.33 -12.81 0.29
C TRP A 408 -18.67 -12.68 1.04
N VAL A 409 -19.65 -12.02 0.39
CA VAL A 409 -20.95 -11.72 1.02
C VAL A 409 -22.02 -12.78 0.74
N ASN A 410 -21.89 -13.55 -0.36
CA ASN A 410 -22.91 -14.52 -0.80
C ASN A 410 -22.55 -16.00 -0.54
N SER A 411 -21.28 -16.32 -0.22
CA SER A 411 -20.90 -17.68 0.07
C SER A 411 -21.35 -18.08 1.48
N PRO A 412 -22.27 -19.02 1.66
CA PRO A 412 -22.56 -19.58 2.97
C PRO A 412 -21.29 -20.29 3.42
N GLU A 413 -20.58 -19.71 4.38
CA GLU A 413 -19.48 -20.39 5.03
C GLU A 413 -20.11 -21.52 5.87
N SER A 414 -19.98 -22.76 5.39
CA SER A 414 -20.23 -23.93 6.22
C SER A 414 -19.25 -23.91 7.38
N VAL A 415 -19.77 -23.68 8.57
CA VAL A 415 -19.11 -23.88 9.85
C VAL A 415 -18.75 -25.35 10.00
#